data_255d825f4c34dfe5728cc0c3c0f06d91
#
_entry.id   255d825f4c34dfe5728cc0c3c0f06d91
#
_cell.length_a   1.000
_cell.length_b   1.000
_cell.length_c   1.000
_cell.angle_alpha   90.00
_cell.angle_beta   90.00
_cell.angle_gamma   90.00
#
_symmetry.space_group_name_H-M   'P 1'
#
loop_
_entity.id
_entity.type
_entity.pdbx_description
1 polymer ?
#
loop_
_entity_poly.entity_id
_entity_poly.type
_entity_poly.pdbx_seq_one_letter_code
_entity_poly.pdbx_strand_id
1 'polypeptide(L)'
;MKKANKMMALTMAAAMLVPQMAFAGESEQTTFNIFAGVSALSPDNSEKPLVQQMNEAMGVSIDWNCVSGDTLTEKKNLILNAGVDMPDAFMAAELSDYELINYGGYGVLIPLEDYINEETMPNLTALAEKRPELLATATMPDGHIYGLPGISEMGYIDDDGTYIGIGAIPQFTAINKDWLEAVGMEMPTTLDELHDVLVAFKENDCNGNGDATDEIPLSFMANNWCAGMTTLFAGFGFTDYNADHRAIDNGKVYYQATSENYKNAISYFHKWFEEGLIDIEVFSQDSSQ
;
A
#
# COMPACT_ATOMS: atom_id res chain seq x y z
N MET A 1 -1.65 -22.64 60.60
CA MET A 1 -1.29 -21.97 59.33
C MET A 1 0.11 -22.28 58.81
N LYS A 2 1.17 -22.45 59.63
CA LYS A 2 2.55 -22.74 59.13
C LYS A 2 2.79 -24.16 58.58
N LYS A 3 1.96 -25.17 58.89
CA LYS A 3 2.09 -26.54 58.38
C LYS A 3 1.45 -26.76 56.99
N ALA A 4 0.44 -26.01 56.65
CA ALA A 4 -0.23 -26.10 55.32
C ALA A 4 0.65 -25.54 54.17
N ASN A 5 1.42 -24.47 54.44
CA ASN A 5 2.31 -23.87 53.44
C ASN A 5 3.55 -24.72 53.12
N LYS A 6 4.00 -25.58 54.08
CA LYS A 6 5.11 -26.51 53.80
C LYS A 6 4.70 -27.73 52.98
N MET A 7 3.46 -28.15 53.07
CA MET A 7 2.93 -29.27 52.28
C MET A 7 2.66 -28.85 50.84
N MET A 8 2.24 -27.60 50.62
CA MET A 8 2.01 -27.04 49.30
C MET A 8 3.31 -26.76 48.52
N ALA A 9 4.39 -26.39 49.24
CA ALA A 9 5.71 -26.23 48.62
C ALA A 9 6.37 -27.56 48.23
N LEU A 10 6.06 -28.66 48.95
CA LEU A 10 6.61 -29.98 48.63
C LEU A 10 5.90 -30.66 47.46
N THR A 11 4.60 -30.37 47.24
CA THR A 11 3.83 -30.85 46.08
C THR A 11 4.22 -30.15 44.78
N MET A 12 4.61 -28.88 44.81
CA MET A 12 5.13 -28.19 43.62
C MET A 12 6.55 -28.67 43.25
N ALA A 13 7.40 -29.00 44.22
CA ALA A 13 8.73 -29.52 43.94
C ALA A 13 8.73 -30.98 43.40
N ALA A 14 7.70 -31.77 43.72
CA ALA A 14 7.55 -33.10 43.16
C ALA A 14 7.01 -33.14 41.72
N ALA A 15 6.30 -32.06 41.30
CA ALA A 15 5.81 -31.95 39.94
C ALA A 15 6.91 -31.58 38.92
N MET A 16 8.08 -31.11 39.37
CA MET A 16 9.22 -30.78 38.51
C MET A 16 10.16 -31.96 38.23
N LEU A 17 9.91 -33.14 38.80
CA LEU A 17 10.76 -34.36 38.64
C LEU A 17 10.08 -35.49 37.85
N VAL A 18 8.97 -35.19 37.17
CA VAL A 18 8.41 -36.13 36.18
C VAL A 18 9.28 -36.00 34.93
N PRO A 19 9.95 -37.06 34.44
CA PRO A 19 10.60 -37.01 33.16
C PRO A 19 9.55 -36.64 32.14
N GLN A 20 9.81 -35.58 31.36
CA GLN A 20 9.03 -35.28 30.18
C GLN A 20 9.08 -36.49 29.25
N MET A 21 8.18 -37.43 29.44
CA MET A 21 7.77 -38.27 28.30
C MET A 21 7.19 -37.30 27.28
N ALA A 22 7.91 -37.11 26.18
CA ALA A 22 7.41 -36.50 25.01
C ALA A 22 6.11 -37.23 24.61
N PHE A 23 4.98 -36.72 25.08
CA PHE A 23 3.75 -36.91 24.38
C PHE A 23 3.93 -36.09 23.09
N ALA A 24 4.26 -36.78 22.00
CA ALA A 24 3.94 -36.30 20.65
C ALA A 24 2.41 -36.31 20.55
N GLY A 25 1.74 -35.44 21.30
CA GLY A 25 0.44 -34.94 20.97
C GLY A 25 0.67 -33.98 19.83
N GLU A 26 -0.02 -34.14 18.74
CA GLU A 26 -0.20 -33.10 17.73
C GLU A 26 -0.53 -31.84 18.53
N SER A 27 0.40 -30.91 18.60
CA SER A 27 0.10 -29.58 19.12
C SER A 27 -0.91 -29.01 18.14
N GLU A 28 -2.14 -28.79 18.56
CA GLU A 28 -3.11 -28.06 17.77
C GLU A 28 -2.42 -26.76 17.32
N GLN A 29 -2.14 -26.69 16.03
CA GLN A 29 -1.47 -25.53 15.46
C GLN A 29 -2.43 -24.34 15.62
N THR A 30 -1.99 -23.28 16.26
CA THR A 30 -2.82 -22.07 16.42
C THR A 30 -3.12 -21.49 15.04
N THR A 31 -4.39 -21.34 14.74
CA THR A 31 -4.86 -20.73 13.48
C THR A 31 -5.30 -19.31 13.74
N PHE A 32 -4.80 -18.38 12.93
CA PHE A 32 -5.21 -16.98 12.91
C PHE A 32 -5.95 -16.67 11.63
N ASN A 33 -7.02 -15.88 11.71
CA ASN A 33 -7.75 -15.34 10.58
C ASN A 33 -7.24 -13.92 10.30
N ILE A 34 -6.65 -13.69 9.11
CA ILE A 34 -6.08 -12.39 8.75
C ILE A 34 -6.75 -11.85 7.49
N PHE A 35 -7.35 -10.66 7.62
CA PHE A 35 -7.80 -9.89 6.47
C PHE A 35 -6.60 -9.17 5.85
N ALA A 36 -6.34 -9.39 4.55
CA ALA A 36 -5.16 -8.84 3.88
C ALA A 36 -5.50 -8.17 2.55
N GLY A 37 -5.06 -6.92 2.40
CA GLY A 37 -5.00 -6.26 1.09
C GLY A 37 -3.90 -6.87 0.22
N VAL A 38 -4.23 -7.21 -1.01
CA VAL A 38 -3.27 -7.76 -1.98
C VAL A 38 -3.46 -7.11 -3.35
N SER A 39 -2.43 -7.13 -4.19
CA SER A 39 -2.58 -6.74 -5.61
C SER A 39 -3.46 -7.73 -6.35
N ALA A 40 -4.29 -7.27 -7.27
CA ALA A 40 -5.12 -8.10 -8.13
C ALA A 40 -4.32 -9.13 -8.95
N LEU A 41 -3.05 -8.79 -9.26
CA LEU A 41 -2.13 -9.65 -10.01
C LEU A 41 -1.29 -10.57 -9.12
N SER A 42 -1.47 -10.50 -7.79
CA SER A 42 -0.72 -11.33 -6.84
C SER A 42 -1.49 -12.61 -6.52
N PRO A 43 -0.82 -13.76 -6.43
CA PRO A 43 -1.44 -14.95 -5.89
C PRO A 43 -1.89 -14.73 -4.44
N ASP A 44 -2.81 -15.55 -3.96
CA ASP A 44 -3.21 -15.56 -2.55
C ASP A 44 -1.99 -15.72 -1.63
N ASN A 45 -2.05 -15.12 -0.44
CA ASN A 45 -0.93 -15.20 0.50
C ASN A 45 -0.62 -16.65 0.92
N SER A 46 -1.62 -17.51 0.99
CA SER A 46 -1.44 -18.94 1.30
C SER A 46 -0.62 -19.69 0.24
N GLU A 47 -0.60 -19.20 -1.00
CA GLU A 47 0.11 -19.81 -2.12
C GLU A 47 1.58 -19.31 -2.24
N LYS A 48 1.96 -18.26 -1.50
CA LYS A 48 3.29 -17.68 -1.55
C LYS A 48 4.30 -18.52 -0.77
N PRO A 49 5.38 -19.02 -1.44
CA PRO A 49 6.35 -19.89 -0.77
C PRO A 49 7.00 -19.29 0.47
N LEU A 50 7.27 -17.97 0.46
CA LEU A 50 7.85 -17.29 1.62
C LEU A 50 6.87 -17.28 2.80
N VAL A 51 5.58 -17.03 2.56
CA VAL A 51 4.55 -17.04 3.61
C VAL A 51 4.41 -18.43 4.21
N GLN A 52 4.43 -19.49 3.38
CA GLN A 52 4.39 -20.88 3.83
C GLN A 52 5.60 -21.21 4.73
N GLN A 53 6.81 -20.83 4.32
CA GLN A 53 8.03 -21.02 5.14
C GLN A 53 7.98 -20.25 6.46
N MET A 54 7.46 -19.03 6.45
CA MET A 54 7.29 -18.23 7.68
C MET A 54 6.29 -18.89 8.64
N ASN A 55 5.15 -19.34 8.14
CA ASN A 55 4.14 -20.02 8.96
C ASN A 55 4.69 -21.31 9.58
N GLU A 56 5.42 -22.11 8.80
CA GLU A 56 6.08 -23.31 9.28
C GLU A 56 7.13 -22.98 10.36
N ALA A 57 7.98 -21.98 10.13
CA ALA A 57 9.01 -21.57 11.08
C ALA A 57 8.43 -21.04 12.41
N MET A 58 7.26 -20.37 12.33
CA MET A 58 6.55 -19.86 13.51
C MET A 58 5.65 -20.91 14.18
N GLY A 59 5.39 -22.05 13.53
CA GLY A 59 4.48 -23.07 14.03
C GLY A 59 3.02 -22.63 14.10
N VAL A 60 2.60 -21.73 13.20
CA VAL A 60 1.23 -21.19 13.13
C VAL A 60 0.56 -21.56 11.81
N SER A 61 -0.77 -21.55 11.81
CA SER A 61 -1.59 -21.58 10.61
C SER A 61 -2.27 -20.23 10.42
N ILE A 62 -2.34 -19.76 9.19
CA ILE A 62 -3.05 -18.50 8.88
C ILE A 62 -4.11 -18.78 7.84
N ASP A 63 -5.34 -18.45 8.19
CA ASP A 63 -6.48 -18.41 7.26
C ASP A 63 -6.54 -17.00 6.66
N TRP A 64 -6.17 -16.90 5.40
CA TRP A 64 -6.04 -15.64 4.70
C TRP A 64 -7.35 -15.25 4.02
N ASN A 65 -7.90 -14.10 4.38
CA ASN A 65 -8.96 -13.42 3.64
C ASN A 65 -8.31 -12.34 2.76
N CYS A 66 -7.79 -12.75 1.60
CA CYS A 66 -7.12 -11.86 0.65
C CYS A 66 -8.14 -11.08 -0.19
N VAL A 67 -7.96 -9.77 -0.25
CA VAL A 67 -8.86 -8.85 -0.96
C VAL A 67 -8.04 -7.95 -1.88
N SER A 68 -8.45 -7.83 -3.15
CA SER A 68 -7.78 -6.93 -4.09
C SER A 68 -7.96 -5.46 -3.71
N GLY A 69 -6.97 -4.61 -4.05
CA GLY A 69 -6.97 -3.19 -3.73
C GLY A 69 -8.23 -2.46 -4.17
N ASP A 70 -8.79 -2.84 -5.33
CA ASP A 70 -9.98 -2.19 -5.90
C ASP A 70 -11.25 -2.36 -5.05
N THR A 71 -11.34 -3.46 -4.29
CA THR A 71 -12.48 -3.76 -3.39
C THR A 71 -12.11 -3.68 -1.91
N LEU A 72 -10.86 -3.35 -1.60
CA LEU A 72 -10.32 -3.36 -0.24
C LEU A 72 -11.11 -2.46 0.72
N THR A 73 -11.32 -1.20 0.32
CA THR A 73 -12.01 -0.21 1.14
C THR A 73 -13.44 -0.64 1.46
N GLU A 74 -14.19 -1.14 0.46
CA GLU A 74 -15.57 -1.58 0.67
C GLU A 74 -15.64 -2.76 1.65
N LYS A 75 -14.86 -3.80 1.42
CA LYS A 75 -14.86 -5.01 2.25
C LYS A 75 -14.35 -4.75 3.66
N LYS A 76 -13.28 -3.96 3.79
CA LYS A 76 -12.78 -3.50 5.09
C LYS A 76 -13.88 -2.79 5.89
N ASN A 77 -14.55 -1.83 5.26
CA ASN A 77 -15.61 -1.07 5.92
C ASN A 77 -16.82 -1.93 6.32
N LEU A 78 -17.18 -2.92 5.50
CA LEU A 78 -18.24 -3.87 5.86
C LEU A 78 -17.89 -4.63 7.13
N ILE A 79 -16.70 -5.18 7.24
CA ILE A 79 -16.23 -5.94 8.42
C ILE A 79 -16.16 -5.05 9.65
N LEU A 80 -15.50 -3.90 9.56
CA LEU A 80 -15.32 -2.98 10.68
C LEU A 80 -16.65 -2.43 11.21
N ASN A 81 -17.60 -2.10 10.32
CA ASN A 81 -18.92 -1.59 10.73
C ASN A 81 -19.85 -2.70 11.24
N ALA A 82 -19.71 -3.94 10.75
CA ALA A 82 -20.53 -5.04 11.23
C ALA A 82 -20.17 -5.43 12.67
N GLY A 83 -18.89 -5.35 13.06
CA GLY A 83 -18.38 -5.71 14.37
C GLY A 83 -18.58 -7.18 14.74
N VAL A 84 -18.87 -8.03 13.75
CA VAL A 84 -19.05 -9.48 13.89
C VAL A 84 -18.12 -10.18 12.90
N ASP A 85 -17.71 -11.40 13.22
CA ASP A 85 -16.79 -12.19 12.41
C ASP A 85 -15.48 -11.42 12.07
N MET A 86 -14.99 -10.67 13.07
CA MET A 86 -13.76 -9.88 12.96
C MET A 86 -12.56 -10.80 12.76
N PRO A 87 -11.62 -10.45 11.86
CA PRO A 87 -10.35 -11.14 11.77
C PRO A 87 -9.51 -10.88 13.03
N ASP A 88 -8.56 -11.76 13.31
CA ASP A 88 -7.58 -11.56 14.38
C ASP A 88 -6.64 -10.38 14.09
N ALA A 89 -6.37 -10.12 12.81
CA ALA A 89 -5.58 -8.96 12.38
C ALA A 89 -5.98 -8.47 10.97
N PHE A 90 -5.70 -7.18 10.75
CA PHE A 90 -5.72 -6.56 9.43
C PHE A 90 -4.27 -6.35 8.95
N MET A 91 -3.95 -6.78 7.74
CA MET A 91 -2.63 -6.63 7.14
C MET A 91 -2.75 -5.91 5.80
N ALA A 92 -1.93 -4.87 5.58
CA ALA A 92 -1.98 -4.04 4.38
C ALA A 92 -3.42 -3.58 4.00
N ALA A 93 -4.24 -3.28 5.01
CA ALA A 93 -5.65 -2.94 4.84
C ALA A 93 -5.89 -1.43 4.68
N GLU A 94 -4.83 -0.64 4.60
CA GLU A 94 -4.91 0.82 4.39
C GLU A 94 -5.86 1.52 5.37
N LEU A 95 -5.71 1.21 6.66
CA LEU A 95 -6.46 1.90 7.70
C LEU A 95 -5.93 3.33 7.81
N SER A 96 -6.81 4.30 7.61
CA SER A 96 -6.50 5.72 7.81
C SER A 96 -6.37 6.07 9.30
N ASP A 97 -5.67 7.17 9.62
CA ASP A 97 -5.56 7.66 11.00
C ASP A 97 -6.95 7.84 11.65
N TYR A 98 -7.92 8.31 10.87
CA TYR A 98 -9.30 8.46 11.34
C TYR A 98 -9.92 7.12 11.72
N GLU A 99 -9.73 6.09 10.92
CA GLU A 99 -10.22 4.73 11.20
C GLU A 99 -9.51 4.14 12.42
N LEU A 100 -8.18 4.31 12.53
CA LEU A 100 -7.39 3.83 13.67
C LEU A 100 -7.90 4.45 14.98
N ILE A 101 -8.08 5.77 15.02
CA ILE A 101 -8.60 6.48 16.21
C ILE A 101 -10.03 6.02 16.56
N ASN A 102 -10.91 5.97 15.58
CA ASN A 102 -12.31 5.61 15.83
C ASN A 102 -12.48 4.17 16.30
N TYR A 103 -11.91 3.22 15.56
CA TYR A 103 -12.05 1.81 15.91
C TYR A 103 -11.23 1.43 17.14
N GLY A 104 -10.11 2.13 17.38
CA GLY A 104 -9.38 2.05 18.64
C GLY A 104 -10.21 2.56 19.82
N GLY A 105 -10.79 3.75 19.67
CA GLY A 105 -11.65 4.35 20.72
C GLY A 105 -12.91 3.53 21.02
N TYR A 106 -13.43 2.78 20.07
CA TYR A 106 -14.54 1.83 20.26
C TYR A 106 -14.08 0.46 20.79
N GLY A 107 -12.78 0.22 20.93
CA GLY A 107 -12.25 -1.06 21.40
C GLY A 107 -12.34 -2.19 20.35
N VAL A 108 -12.54 -1.86 19.08
CA VAL A 108 -12.50 -2.80 17.96
C VAL A 108 -11.05 -3.15 17.62
N LEU A 109 -10.18 -2.15 17.65
CA LEU A 109 -8.72 -2.32 17.58
C LEU A 109 -8.13 -2.14 18.98
N ILE A 110 -7.16 -2.96 19.33
CA ILE A 110 -6.50 -2.88 20.64
C ILE A 110 -5.26 -2.00 20.59
N PRO A 111 -4.93 -1.28 21.67
CA PRO A 111 -3.66 -0.58 21.80
C PRO A 111 -2.50 -1.57 21.80
N LEU A 112 -1.43 -1.25 21.08
CA LEU A 112 -0.29 -2.15 20.85
C LEU A 112 0.96 -1.76 21.65
N GLU A 113 1.04 -0.57 22.21
CA GLU A 113 2.25 -0.04 22.87
C GLU A 113 2.78 -0.94 23.99
N ASP A 114 1.91 -1.59 24.78
CA ASP A 114 2.31 -2.49 25.85
C ASP A 114 2.97 -3.79 25.33
N TYR A 115 2.72 -4.14 24.07
CA TYR A 115 3.30 -5.31 23.43
C TYR A 115 4.64 -5.00 22.72
N ILE A 116 4.97 -3.72 22.52
CA ILE A 116 6.21 -3.28 21.85
C ILE A 116 7.33 -3.22 22.90
N ASN A 117 7.93 -4.37 23.18
CA ASN A 117 9.01 -4.52 24.14
C ASN A 117 9.95 -5.68 23.72
N GLU A 118 11.09 -5.81 24.41
CA GLU A 118 12.11 -6.82 24.09
C GLU A 118 11.60 -8.27 24.22
N GLU A 119 10.61 -8.53 25.07
CA GLU A 119 10.07 -9.88 25.29
C GLU A 119 9.09 -10.28 24.18
N THR A 120 8.22 -9.37 23.78
CA THR A 120 7.10 -9.65 22.86
C THR A 120 7.45 -9.33 21.40
N MET A 121 8.11 -8.20 21.17
CA MET A 121 8.47 -7.71 19.82
C MET A 121 9.94 -7.25 19.74
N PRO A 122 10.92 -8.14 19.99
CA PRO A 122 12.33 -7.77 20.13
C PRO A 122 12.90 -7.07 18.90
N ASN A 123 12.53 -7.52 17.70
CA ASN A 123 13.03 -6.94 16.46
C ASN A 123 12.48 -5.53 16.19
N LEU A 124 11.19 -5.32 16.47
CA LEU A 124 10.57 -3.99 16.32
C LEU A 124 11.11 -3.03 17.38
N THR A 125 11.28 -3.49 18.62
CA THR A 125 11.85 -2.70 19.71
C THR A 125 13.27 -2.24 19.36
N ALA A 126 14.14 -3.15 18.92
CA ALA A 126 15.50 -2.83 18.50
C ALA A 126 15.54 -1.89 17.26
N LEU A 127 14.57 -2.00 16.36
CA LEU A 127 14.45 -1.08 15.22
C LEU A 127 13.99 0.31 15.69
N ALA A 128 13.00 0.39 16.57
CA ALA A 128 12.47 1.63 17.10
C ALA A 128 13.51 2.42 17.95
N GLU A 129 14.43 1.73 18.62
CA GLU A 129 15.56 2.38 19.30
C GLU A 129 16.49 3.12 18.32
N LYS A 130 16.68 2.57 17.12
CA LYS A 130 17.49 3.17 16.06
C LYS A 130 16.74 4.23 15.28
N ARG A 131 15.42 4.07 15.17
CA ARG A 131 14.51 4.89 14.36
C ARG A 131 13.26 5.27 15.16
N PRO A 132 13.39 6.14 16.17
CA PRO A 132 12.27 6.49 17.06
C PRO A 132 11.08 7.14 16.33
N GLU A 133 11.32 7.70 15.14
CA GLU A 133 10.25 8.26 14.30
C GLU A 133 9.21 7.23 13.88
N LEU A 134 9.54 5.94 13.82
CA LEU A 134 8.61 4.87 13.44
C LEU A 134 7.43 4.77 14.40
N LEU A 135 7.72 4.72 15.70
CA LEU A 135 6.66 4.69 16.70
C LEU A 135 5.99 6.05 16.88
N ALA A 136 6.74 7.14 16.71
CA ALA A 136 6.19 8.49 16.78
C ALA A 136 5.12 8.72 15.68
N THR A 137 5.35 8.23 14.46
CA THR A 137 4.37 8.33 13.37
C THR A 137 3.18 7.38 13.54
N ALA A 138 3.37 6.26 14.23
CA ALA A 138 2.29 5.30 14.53
C ALA A 138 1.43 5.71 15.73
N THR A 139 1.92 6.65 16.56
CA THR A 139 1.19 7.10 17.74
C THR A 139 0.10 8.08 17.35
N MET A 140 -1.14 7.70 17.63
CA MET A 140 -2.30 8.54 17.36
C MET A 140 -2.42 9.70 18.37
N PRO A 141 -3.21 10.76 18.07
CA PRO A 141 -3.38 11.91 18.95
C PRO A 141 -3.88 11.61 20.37
N ASP A 142 -4.52 10.46 20.58
CA ASP A 142 -4.97 9.97 21.88
C ASP A 142 -3.83 9.30 22.70
N GLY A 143 -2.64 9.16 22.09
CA GLY A 143 -1.46 8.60 22.71
C GLY A 143 -1.28 7.09 22.50
N HIS A 144 -2.17 6.44 21.77
CA HIS A 144 -2.15 5.01 21.52
C HIS A 144 -1.60 4.64 20.14
N ILE A 145 -1.13 3.41 20.01
CA ILE A 145 -0.69 2.79 18.75
C ILE A 145 -1.67 1.66 18.42
N TYR A 146 -2.48 1.83 17.39
CA TYR A 146 -3.47 0.83 16.97
C TYR A 146 -3.05 0.02 15.75
N GLY A 147 -1.93 0.37 15.14
CA GLY A 147 -1.39 -0.31 13.97
C GLY A 147 0.11 -0.08 13.83
N LEU A 148 0.79 -1.06 13.27
CA LEU A 148 2.21 -0.94 12.96
C LEU A 148 2.36 -0.42 11.53
N PRO A 149 3.15 0.64 11.30
CA PRO A 149 3.34 1.19 9.97
C PRO A 149 4.10 0.21 9.08
N GLY A 150 3.72 0.15 7.82
CA GLY A 150 4.55 -0.48 6.79
C GLY A 150 5.82 0.37 6.59
N ILE A 151 6.98 -0.27 6.69
CA ILE A 151 8.27 0.39 6.47
C ILE A 151 8.77 -0.05 5.11
N SER A 152 8.89 0.91 4.19
CA SER A 152 9.54 0.68 2.90
C SER A 152 10.79 1.54 2.82
N GLU A 153 11.94 0.91 2.81
CA GLU A 153 13.20 1.60 2.51
C GLU A 153 13.34 1.72 1.00
N MET A 154 13.04 2.90 0.48
CA MET A 154 13.11 3.17 -0.95
C MET A 154 14.53 3.52 -1.42
N GLY A 155 15.54 3.28 -0.59
CA GLY A 155 16.93 3.53 -0.90
C GLY A 155 17.85 3.30 0.28
N TYR A 156 19.13 3.57 0.07
CA TYR A 156 20.17 3.50 1.09
C TYR A 156 21.19 4.62 0.89
N ILE A 157 21.97 4.90 1.92
CA ILE A 157 23.14 5.78 1.81
C ILE A 157 24.35 4.88 1.58
N ASP A 158 25.08 5.11 0.49
CA ASP A 158 26.29 4.38 0.17
C ASP A 158 27.49 4.80 1.05
N ASP A 159 28.63 4.15 0.85
CA ASP A 159 29.85 4.41 1.63
C ASP A 159 30.41 5.84 1.44
N ASP A 160 30.04 6.51 0.36
CA ASP A 160 30.42 7.89 0.05
C ASP A 160 29.44 8.92 0.62
N GLY A 161 28.40 8.48 1.30
CA GLY A 161 27.35 9.33 1.87
C GLY A 161 26.29 9.78 0.85
N THR A 162 26.27 9.17 -0.35
CA THR A 162 25.28 9.47 -1.38
C THR A 162 24.02 8.64 -1.15
N TYR A 163 22.85 9.28 -1.16
CA TYR A 163 21.59 8.55 -1.14
C TYR A 163 21.29 7.91 -2.49
N ILE A 164 21.19 6.59 -2.51
CA ILE A 164 20.80 5.80 -3.66
C ILE A 164 19.34 5.40 -3.51
N GLY A 165 18.45 6.08 -4.23
CA GLY A 165 17.02 5.78 -4.24
C GLY A 165 16.71 4.60 -5.16
N ILE A 166 16.13 3.53 -4.62
CA ILE A 166 15.61 2.39 -5.37
C ILE A 166 14.09 2.50 -5.33
N GLY A 167 13.46 2.64 -6.49
CA GLY A 167 12.01 2.80 -6.56
C GLY A 167 11.50 4.17 -6.07
N ALA A 168 12.40 5.20 -6.04
CA ALA A 168 12.04 6.56 -5.64
C ALA A 168 11.12 7.28 -6.65
N ILE A 169 10.92 6.69 -7.83
CA ILE A 169 10.05 7.22 -8.89
C ILE A 169 8.94 6.19 -9.14
N PRO A 170 7.80 6.31 -8.47
CA PRO A 170 6.71 5.33 -8.58
C PRO A 170 5.86 5.53 -9.83
N GLN A 171 6.01 6.66 -10.53
CA GLN A 171 5.15 7.05 -11.63
C GLN A 171 5.98 7.36 -12.88
N PHE A 172 5.60 6.72 -13.98
CA PHE A 172 6.25 6.91 -15.28
C PHE A 172 5.21 7.27 -16.33
N THR A 173 5.58 8.18 -17.22
CA THR A 173 4.91 8.36 -18.50
C THR A 173 5.80 7.74 -19.56
N ALA A 174 5.29 6.76 -20.28
CA ALA A 174 5.99 6.07 -21.36
C ALA A 174 5.28 6.34 -22.70
N ILE A 175 6.04 6.27 -23.79
CA ILE A 175 5.50 6.38 -25.14
C ILE A 175 5.96 5.16 -25.96
N ASN A 176 5.06 4.65 -26.79
CA ASN A 176 5.37 3.55 -27.68
C ASN A 176 6.26 4.02 -28.83
N LYS A 177 7.52 3.56 -28.85
CA LYS A 177 8.49 3.95 -29.86
C LYS A 177 8.18 3.39 -31.23
N ASP A 178 7.64 2.18 -31.32
CA ASP A 178 7.27 1.56 -32.59
C ASP A 178 6.14 2.34 -33.26
N TRP A 179 5.22 2.89 -32.46
CA TRP A 179 4.17 3.77 -32.97
C TRP A 179 4.71 5.12 -33.44
N LEU A 180 5.71 5.71 -32.76
CA LEU A 180 6.39 6.92 -33.23
C LEU A 180 7.05 6.67 -34.62
N GLU A 181 7.73 5.53 -34.76
CA GLU A 181 8.33 5.13 -36.03
C GLU A 181 7.28 4.90 -37.12
N ALA A 182 6.15 4.26 -36.79
CA ALA A 182 5.06 4.01 -37.73
C ALA A 182 4.46 5.29 -38.30
N VAL A 183 4.30 6.34 -37.46
CA VAL A 183 3.79 7.65 -37.88
C VAL A 183 4.90 8.60 -38.36
N GLY A 184 6.16 8.20 -38.27
CA GLY A 184 7.32 9.00 -38.72
C GLY A 184 7.59 10.26 -37.90
N MET A 185 7.25 10.22 -36.59
CA MET A 185 7.43 11.34 -35.66
C MET A 185 8.57 11.08 -34.69
N GLU A 186 9.20 12.17 -34.24
CA GLU A 186 10.26 12.13 -33.21
C GLU A 186 9.66 12.14 -31.80
N MET A 187 10.49 11.83 -30.79
CA MET A 187 10.12 11.88 -29.40
C MET A 187 9.68 13.31 -29.01
N PRO A 188 8.45 13.51 -28.51
CA PRO A 188 7.97 14.83 -28.14
C PRO A 188 8.72 15.40 -26.93
N THR A 189 9.00 16.68 -26.93
CA THR A 189 9.70 17.42 -25.88
C THR A 189 8.83 18.49 -25.21
N THR A 190 7.68 18.75 -25.78
CA THR A 190 6.66 19.69 -25.28
C THR A 190 5.29 19.03 -25.24
N LEU A 191 4.34 19.62 -24.48
CA LEU A 191 2.96 19.14 -24.47
C LEU A 191 2.27 19.29 -25.82
N ASP A 192 2.58 20.34 -26.57
CA ASP A 192 2.01 20.55 -27.90
C ASP A 192 2.54 19.50 -28.90
N GLU A 193 3.84 19.18 -28.86
CA GLU A 193 4.40 18.07 -29.66
C GLU A 193 3.80 16.72 -29.24
N LEU A 194 3.57 16.51 -27.94
CA LEU A 194 2.92 15.29 -27.46
C LEU A 194 1.48 15.20 -27.96
N HIS A 195 0.73 16.33 -27.95
CA HIS A 195 -0.60 16.39 -28.55
C HIS A 195 -0.58 15.95 -30.02
N ASP A 196 0.33 16.52 -30.83
CA ASP A 196 0.43 16.20 -32.26
C ASP A 196 0.75 14.70 -32.47
N VAL A 197 1.61 14.13 -31.63
CA VAL A 197 1.91 12.68 -31.65
C VAL A 197 0.66 11.86 -31.33
N LEU A 198 -0.10 12.22 -30.28
CA LEU A 198 -1.31 11.50 -29.91
C LEU A 198 -2.40 11.59 -30.98
N VAL A 199 -2.52 12.75 -31.68
CA VAL A 199 -3.38 12.88 -32.85
C VAL A 199 -2.95 11.93 -33.96
N ALA A 200 -1.62 11.87 -34.24
CA ALA A 200 -1.12 10.97 -35.26
C ALA A 200 -1.34 9.48 -34.87
N PHE A 201 -1.22 9.12 -33.62
CA PHE A 201 -1.54 7.76 -33.15
C PHE A 201 -3.01 7.42 -33.38
N LYS A 202 -3.92 8.34 -33.07
CA LYS A 202 -5.36 8.16 -33.25
C LYS A 202 -5.77 8.00 -34.73
N GLU A 203 -5.06 8.66 -35.63
CA GLU A 203 -5.46 8.74 -37.07
C GLU A 203 -4.82 7.65 -37.95
N ASN A 204 -3.92 6.83 -37.38
CA ASN A 204 -3.19 5.83 -38.14
C ASN A 204 -3.24 4.45 -37.45
N ASP A 205 -3.23 3.38 -38.24
CA ASP A 205 -3.05 1.99 -37.75
C ASP A 205 -1.61 1.80 -37.27
N CYS A 206 -1.35 2.17 -36.02
CA CYS A 206 -0.03 2.13 -35.42
C CYS A 206 0.37 0.73 -34.94
N ASN A 207 -0.59 -0.13 -34.66
CA ASN A 207 -0.37 -1.51 -34.24
C ASN A 207 -0.29 -2.50 -35.41
N GLY A 208 -0.65 -2.06 -36.65
CA GLY A 208 -0.50 -2.84 -37.88
C GLY A 208 -1.52 -3.98 -38.04
N ASN A 209 -2.65 -3.90 -37.35
CA ASN A 209 -3.70 -4.92 -37.40
C ASN A 209 -4.69 -4.74 -38.56
N GLY A 210 -4.65 -3.60 -39.25
CA GLY A 210 -5.51 -3.23 -40.39
C GLY A 210 -6.77 -2.41 -40.00
N ASP A 211 -6.85 -1.98 -38.72
CA ASP A 211 -7.93 -1.15 -38.20
C ASP A 211 -7.34 0.10 -37.53
N ALA A 212 -7.44 1.26 -38.14
CA ALA A 212 -6.92 2.52 -37.59
C ALA A 212 -7.90 3.18 -36.58
N THR A 213 -8.87 2.45 -36.06
CA THR A 213 -9.90 2.99 -35.16
C THR A 213 -9.86 2.42 -33.76
N ASP A 214 -8.95 1.48 -33.51
CA ASP A 214 -8.80 0.78 -32.24
C ASP A 214 -7.59 1.25 -31.41
N GLU A 215 -6.81 2.22 -31.89
CA GLU A 215 -5.72 2.81 -31.14
C GLU A 215 -6.22 3.68 -30.00
N ILE A 216 -5.63 3.46 -28.82
CA ILE A 216 -5.82 4.30 -27.64
C ILE A 216 -4.56 5.14 -27.46
N PRO A 217 -4.56 6.44 -27.83
CA PRO A 217 -3.36 7.25 -27.86
C PRO A 217 -2.75 7.48 -26.47
N LEU A 218 -3.59 7.72 -25.45
CA LEU A 218 -3.18 7.93 -24.05
C LEU A 218 -4.14 7.25 -23.10
N SER A 219 -3.63 6.34 -22.28
CA SER A 219 -4.38 5.72 -21.19
C SER A 219 -3.65 5.88 -19.85
N PHE A 220 -4.42 5.91 -18.76
CA PHE A 220 -3.94 6.00 -17.38
C PHE A 220 -5.07 5.58 -16.44
N MET A 221 -4.79 5.37 -15.17
CA MET A 221 -5.81 5.13 -14.14
C MET A 221 -6.01 6.39 -13.29
N ALA A 222 -7.12 7.09 -13.50
CA ALA A 222 -7.38 8.38 -12.84
C ALA A 222 -7.39 8.30 -11.31
N ASN A 223 -7.85 7.19 -10.75
CA ASN A 223 -8.00 6.99 -9.31
C ASN A 223 -6.86 6.18 -8.69
N ASN A 224 -5.75 5.96 -9.39
CA ASN A 224 -4.61 5.21 -8.89
C ASN A 224 -3.51 6.14 -8.39
N TRP A 225 -2.88 5.77 -7.29
CA TRP A 225 -1.86 6.57 -6.62
C TRP A 225 -0.57 6.77 -7.47
N CYS A 226 -0.27 5.87 -8.40
CA CYS A 226 0.97 5.90 -9.20
C CYS A 226 0.77 5.76 -10.70
N ALA A 227 -0.44 5.70 -11.21
CA ALA A 227 -0.72 5.51 -12.63
C ALA A 227 -1.61 6.62 -13.24
N GLY A 228 -1.75 7.75 -12.56
CA GLY A 228 -2.48 8.91 -13.06
C GLY A 228 -1.66 9.80 -14.00
N MET A 229 -2.32 10.75 -14.65
CA MET A 229 -1.68 11.69 -15.59
C MET A 229 -0.99 12.90 -14.92
N THR A 230 -0.91 12.94 -13.60
CA THR A 230 -0.44 14.13 -12.85
C THR A 230 1.01 14.50 -13.15
N THR A 231 1.83 13.59 -13.69
CA THR A 231 3.17 13.89 -14.20
C THR A 231 3.16 14.93 -15.32
N LEU A 232 2.12 14.93 -16.14
CA LEU A 232 1.96 15.90 -17.24
C LEU A 232 1.61 17.30 -16.72
N PHE A 233 1.11 17.43 -15.48
CA PHE A 233 0.79 18.71 -14.87
C PHE A 233 2.02 19.56 -14.58
N ALA A 234 3.20 18.93 -14.55
CA ALA A 234 4.47 19.64 -14.41
C ALA A 234 4.69 20.70 -15.50
N GLY A 235 4.12 20.50 -16.71
CA GLY A 235 4.11 21.50 -17.77
C GLY A 235 3.37 22.80 -17.41
N PHE A 236 2.56 22.81 -16.36
CA PHE A 236 1.85 23.98 -15.82
C PHE A 236 2.52 24.57 -14.56
N GLY A 237 3.75 24.15 -14.25
CA GLY A 237 4.56 24.70 -13.17
C GLY A 237 4.23 24.17 -11.78
N PHE A 238 3.58 22.99 -11.69
CA PHE A 238 3.31 22.35 -10.42
C PHE A 238 3.34 20.82 -10.55
N THR A 239 3.50 20.15 -9.41
CA THR A 239 3.32 18.70 -9.31
C THR A 239 2.15 18.41 -8.39
N ASP A 240 1.29 17.47 -8.79
CA ASP A 240 0.19 16.98 -7.97
C ASP A 240 0.45 15.49 -7.73
N TYR A 241 0.82 15.14 -6.51
CA TYR A 241 1.35 13.80 -6.22
C TYR A 241 0.24 12.77 -5.94
N ASN A 242 -0.92 13.21 -5.49
CA ASN A 242 -1.99 12.29 -5.11
C ASN A 242 -3.37 12.97 -5.08
N ALA A 243 -4.41 12.17 -4.86
CA ALA A 243 -5.80 12.63 -4.77
C ALA A 243 -6.07 13.69 -3.67
N ASP A 244 -5.11 13.94 -2.80
CA ASP A 244 -5.23 14.94 -1.73
C ASP A 244 -5.03 16.37 -2.21
N HIS A 245 -4.37 16.56 -3.35
CA HIS A 245 -4.04 17.88 -3.93
C HIS A 245 -3.34 18.83 -2.95
N ARG A 246 -2.61 18.27 -1.99
CA ARG A 246 -1.84 19.04 -1.00
C ARG A 246 -0.44 19.31 -1.53
N ALA A 247 -0.02 20.56 -1.49
CA ALA A 247 1.32 20.96 -1.86
C ALA A 247 1.93 21.86 -0.77
N ILE A 248 3.25 21.92 -0.74
CA ILE A 248 4.00 22.75 0.18
C ILE A 248 4.85 23.71 -0.63
N ASP A 249 4.66 25.02 -0.40
CA ASP A 249 5.51 26.07 -0.94
C ASP A 249 6.03 26.95 0.20
N ASN A 250 7.35 27.14 0.26
CA ASN A 250 8.02 27.95 1.28
C ASN A 250 7.57 27.61 2.73
N GLY A 251 7.38 26.32 3.03
CA GLY A 251 6.95 25.83 4.34
C GLY A 251 5.48 26.04 4.68
N LYS A 252 4.66 26.45 3.72
CA LYS A 252 3.21 26.58 3.85
C LYS A 252 2.49 25.51 3.06
N VAL A 253 1.55 24.84 3.71
CA VAL A 253 0.65 23.86 3.05
C VAL A 253 -0.48 24.63 2.38
N TYR A 254 -0.80 24.26 1.14
CA TYR A 254 -1.94 24.80 0.41
C TYR A 254 -2.64 23.68 -0.39
N TYR A 255 -3.89 23.94 -0.77
CA TYR A 255 -4.67 23.02 -1.57
C TYR A 255 -4.51 23.35 -3.06
N GLN A 256 -3.77 22.51 -3.78
CA GLN A 256 -3.35 22.76 -5.16
C GLN A 256 -4.53 22.89 -6.13
N ALA A 257 -5.60 22.11 -5.95
CA ALA A 257 -6.74 22.11 -6.85
C ALA A 257 -7.51 23.46 -6.93
N THR A 258 -7.20 24.41 -6.04
CA THR A 258 -7.76 25.79 -6.13
C THR A 258 -6.88 26.77 -6.89
N SER A 259 -5.70 26.35 -7.35
CA SER A 259 -4.78 27.21 -8.07
C SER A 259 -5.21 27.46 -9.53
N GLU A 260 -4.86 28.62 -10.08
CA GLU A 260 -5.07 28.90 -11.51
C GLU A 260 -4.27 27.96 -12.40
N ASN A 261 -3.09 27.52 -11.98
CA ASN A 261 -2.29 26.57 -12.75
C ASN A 261 -3.00 25.21 -12.87
N TYR A 262 -3.62 24.75 -11.79
CA TYR A 262 -4.42 23.50 -11.80
C TYR A 262 -5.60 23.61 -12.75
N LYS A 263 -6.34 24.72 -12.69
CA LYS A 263 -7.46 25.00 -13.59
C LYS A 263 -7.01 25.03 -15.05
N ASN A 264 -5.86 25.66 -15.34
CA ASN A 264 -5.31 25.72 -16.69
C ASN A 264 -4.92 24.33 -17.20
N ALA A 265 -4.29 23.50 -16.35
CA ALA A 265 -3.95 22.12 -16.68
C ALA A 265 -5.20 21.29 -17.01
N ILE A 266 -6.21 21.30 -16.15
CA ILE A 266 -7.47 20.60 -16.37
C ILE A 266 -8.14 21.09 -17.66
N SER A 267 -8.16 22.41 -17.91
CA SER A 267 -8.77 22.95 -19.13
C SER A 267 -8.02 22.55 -20.40
N TYR A 268 -6.71 22.37 -20.31
CA TYR A 268 -5.87 21.91 -21.43
C TYR A 268 -6.12 20.44 -21.74
N PHE A 269 -6.04 19.56 -20.74
CA PHE A 269 -6.25 18.13 -20.93
C PHE A 269 -7.71 17.74 -21.17
N HIS A 270 -8.67 18.56 -20.74
CA HIS A 270 -10.08 18.39 -21.12
C HIS A 270 -10.28 18.43 -22.64
N LYS A 271 -9.54 19.29 -23.37
CA LYS A 271 -9.58 19.31 -24.81
C LYS A 271 -9.08 17.99 -25.42
N TRP A 272 -8.01 17.42 -24.88
CA TRP A 272 -7.53 16.12 -25.32
C TRP A 272 -8.56 15.02 -25.13
N PHE A 273 -9.32 15.09 -24.04
CA PHE A 273 -10.44 14.17 -23.81
C PHE A 273 -11.57 14.39 -24.81
N GLU A 274 -11.97 15.62 -25.08
CA GLU A 274 -12.99 15.96 -26.11
C GLU A 274 -12.55 15.54 -27.51
N GLU A 275 -11.26 15.61 -27.81
CA GLU A 275 -10.67 15.17 -29.08
C GLU A 275 -10.53 13.63 -29.16
N GLY A 276 -10.82 12.90 -28.06
CA GLY A 276 -10.71 11.45 -27.97
C GLY A 276 -9.27 10.96 -28.04
N LEU A 277 -8.32 11.75 -27.51
CA LEU A 277 -6.92 11.36 -27.37
C LEU A 277 -6.68 10.62 -26.04
N ILE A 278 -7.58 10.78 -25.07
CA ILE A 278 -7.55 10.12 -23.78
C ILE A 278 -8.58 8.99 -23.79
N ASP A 279 -8.16 7.83 -23.33
CA ASP A 279 -9.00 6.66 -23.13
C ASP A 279 -10.24 7.00 -22.31
N ILE A 280 -11.42 6.61 -22.79
CA ILE A 280 -12.68 6.85 -22.08
C ILE A 280 -12.77 6.04 -20.77
N GLU A 281 -12.04 4.94 -20.67
CA GLU A 281 -12.06 4.04 -19.52
C GLU A 281 -11.13 4.48 -18.38
N VAL A 282 -10.37 5.58 -18.52
CA VAL A 282 -9.42 6.07 -17.48
C VAL A 282 -10.03 6.24 -16.08
N PHE A 283 -11.35 6.45 -16.00
CA PHE A 283 -12.07 6.63 -14.74
C PHE A 283 -12.69 5.35 -14.19
N SER A 284 -12.75 4.29 -14.99
CA SER A 284 -13.42 3.02 -14.66
C SER A 284 -12.48 1.82 -14.62
N GLN A 285 -11.34 1.89 -15.29
CA GLN A 285 -10.37 0.79 -15.30
C GLN A 285 -9.66 0.62 -13.96
N ASP A 286 -9.26 -0.59 -13.69
CA ASP A 286 -8.60 -1.01 -12.45
C ASP A 286 -7.19 -1.57 -12.68
N SER A 287 -6.51 -1.96 -11.60
CA SER A 287 -5.12 -2.45 -11.62
C SER A 287 -4.92 -3.82 -12.29
N SER A 288 -5.97 -4.45 -12.78
CA SER A 288 -5.90 -5.72 -13.52
C SER A 288 -5.76 -5.53 -15.05
N GLN A 289 -5.90 -4.32 -15.52
CA GLN A 289 -5.87 -3.89 -16.95
C GLN A 289 -4.54 -3.20 -17.36
#